data_46996067feae106b2f484a145fb9f0f0
#
_entry.id   46996067feae106b2f484a145fb9f0f0
#
_cell.length_a   1.000
_cell.length_b   1.000
_cell.length_c   1.000
_cell.angle_alpha   90.00
_cell.angle_beta   90.00
_cell.angle_gamma   90.00
#
_symmetry.space_group_name_H-M   'P 1'
#
loop_
_entity.id
_entity.type
_entity.pdbx_description
1 polymer ?
#
loop_
_entity_poly.entity_id
_entity_poly.type
_entity_poly.pdbx_seq_one_letter_code
_entity_poly.pdbx_strand_id
1 'polypeptide(L)'
;MTNLLTFVVLSTGLDNFKEIRTALAADSRVRLLAGGNDAEQVYEEMLRLKPSSAIITLGANAEQAIMLIKRLALECPATALISAGHETSPDLILRSLRAGARDFLRLPIIGDELKTVLDRTSEFCAGQVAAPKKRGKMIAVFSSKG
;
A
#
# COMPACT_ATOMS: atom_id res chain seq x y z
N MET A 1 -0.40 -15.68 -17.28
CA MET A 1 0.39 -15.65 -16.05
C MET A 1 -0.18 -14.69 -15.04
N THR A 2 -0.32 -15.11 -13.82
CA THR A 2 -0.92 -14.30 -12.77
C THR A 2 0.13 -13.43 -12.10
N ASN A 3 -0.14 -12.14 -11.98
CA ASN A 3 0.71 -11.24 -11.23
C ASN A 3 0.40 -11.35 -9.76
N LEU A 4 1.36 -11.81 -9.00
CA LEU A 4 1.19 -11.96 -7.57
C LEU A 4 1.43 -10.62 -6.89
N LEU A 5 0.48 -10.20 -6.07
CA LEU A 5 0.59 -8.98 -5.29
C LEU A 5 1.08 -9.34 -3.90
N THR A 6 2.24 -8.82 -3.52
CA THR A 6 2.78 -9.06 -2.19
C THR A 6 2.46 -7.87 -1.30
N PHE A 7 2.04 -8.15 -0.09
CA PHE A 7 1.59 -7.11 0.85
C PHE A 7 2.30 -7.18 2.18
N VAL A 8 2.55 -6.00 2.74
CA VAL A 8 2.90 -5.84 4.14
C VAL A 8 1.82 -4.95 4.75
N VAL A 9 1.39 -5.26 5.97
CA VAL A 9 0.30 -4.55 6.62
C VAL A 9 0.75 -3.96 7.95
N LEU A 10 0.53 -2.66 8.13
CA LEU A 10 0.63 -2.02 9.44
C LEU A 10 -0.78 -1.84 9.97
N SER A 11 -1.08 -2.46 11.09
CA SER A 11 -2.39 -2.31 11.72
C SER A 11 -2.21 -1.96 13.18
N THR A 12 -2.84 -0.87 13.62
CA THR A 12 -2.75 -0.45 15.00
C THR A 12 -3.75 -1.16 15.90
N GLY A 13 -4.67 -1.94 15.33
CA GLY A 13 -5.64 -2.70 16.09
C GLY A 13 -5.60 -4.16 15.71
N LEU A 14 -5.65 -5.04 16.71
CA LEU A 14 -5.58 -6.46 16.47
C LEU A 14 -6.72 -6.96 15.58
N ASP A 15 -7.92 -6.45 15.85
CA ASP A 15 -9.07 -6.86 15.05
C ASP A 15 -8.95 -6.39 13.61
N ASN A 16 -8.40 -5.19 13.41
CA ASN A 16 -8.20 -4.69 12.06
C ASN A 16 -7.22 -5.57 11.29
N PHE A 17 -6.18 -6.04 11.96
CA PHE A 17 -5.21 -6.90 11.29
C PHE A 17 -5.85 -8.21 10.87
N LYS A 18 -6.65 -8.82 11.73
CA LYS A 18 -7.34 -10.07 11.39
C LYS A 18 -8.27 -9.87 10.22
N GLU A 19 -9.02 -8.79 10.23
CA GLU A 19 -9.96 -8.49 9.17
C GLU A 19 -9.25 -8.30 7.83
N ILE A 20 -8.19 -7.53 7.84
CA ILE A 20 -7.43 -7.26 6.61
C ILE A 20 -6.77 -8.54 6.10
N ARG A 21 -6.17 -9.31 7.00
CA ARG A 21 -5.53 -10.55 6.62
C ARG A 21 -6.51 -11.54 6.01
N THR A 22 -7.67 -11.69 6.64
CA THR A 22 -8.69 -12.61 6.15
C THR A 22 -9.19 -12.18 4.78
N ALA A 23 -9.44 -10.88 4.61
CA ALA A 23 -9.93 -10.37 3.35
C ALA A 23 -8.90 -10.53 2.23
N LEU A 24 -7.64 -10.27 2.52
CA LEU A 24 -6.58 -10.43 1.53
C LEU A 24 -6.38 -11.90 1.15
N ALA A 25 -6.50 -12.79 2.12
CA ALA A 25 -6.32 -14.21 1.87
C ALA A 25 -7.40 -14.78 0.95
N ALA A 26 -8.53 -14.11 0.85
CA ALA A 26 -9.61 -14.55 -0.02
C ALA A 26 -9.32 -14.29 -1.50
N ASP A 27 -8.33 -13.46 -1.81
CA ASP A 27 -7.97 -13.16 -3.20
C ASP A 27 -6.71 -13.94 -3.56
N SER A 28 -6.81 -14.77 -4.59
CA SER A 28 -5.71 -15.66 -4.96
C SER A 28 -4.49 -14.90 -5.51
N ARG A 29 -4.65 -13.62 -5.88
CA ARG A 29 -3.54 -12.82 -6.37
C ARG A 29 -2.65 -12.30 -5.27
N VAL A 30 -3.11 -12.36 -4.02
CA VAL A 30 -2.47 -11.69 -2.91
C VAL A 30 -1.68 -12.67 -2.05
N ARG A 31 -0.48 -12.23 -1.66
CA ARG A 31 0.34 -12.95 -0.71
C ARG A 31 0.79 -11.99 0.37
N LEU A 32 0.41 -12.27 1.60
CA LEU A 32 0.81 -11.44 2.74
C LEU A 32 2.19 -11.88 3.21
N LEU A 33 3.16 -10.98 3.18
CA LEU A 33 4.53 -11.29 3.56
C LEU A 33 4.80 -11.04 5.03
N ALA A 34 4.24 -9.98 5.57
CA ALA A 34 4.48 -9.61 6.96
C ALA A 34 3.42 -8.63 7.41
N GLY A 35 3.31 -8.47 8.71
CA GLY A 35 2.40 -7.50 9.28
C GLY A 35 2.76 -7.24 10.72
N GLY A 36 2.33 -6.11 11.24
CA GLY A 36 2.61 -5.75 12.62
C GLY A 36 1.88 -4.50 13.02
N ASN A 37 2.11 -4.10 14.27
CA ASN A 37 1.48 -2.91 14.82
C ASN A 37 2.48 -1.81 15.17
N ASP A 38 3.73 -1.98 14.80
CA ASP A 38 4.81 -1.04 15.09
C ASP A 38 5.31 -0.45 13.78
N ALA A 39 5.21 0.87 13.64
CA ALA A 39 5.58 1.56 12.41
C ALA A 39 7.05 1.35 12.05
N GLU A 40 7.95 1.37 13.04
CA GLU A 40 9.37 1.18 12.74
C GLU A 40 9.65 -0.22 12.25
N GLN A 41 9.02 -1.21 12.87
CA GLN A 41 9.20 -2.59 12.45
C GLN A 41 8.67 -2.79 11.03
N VAL A 42 7.51 -2.24 10.73
CA VAL A 42 6.93 -2.36 9.41
C VAL A 42 7.80 -1.64 8.37
N TYR A 43 8.35 -0.48 8.73
CA TYR A 43 9.26 0.22 7.85
C TYR A 43 10.45 -0.65 7.47
N GLU A 44 11.07 -1.30 8.45
CA GLU A 44 12.20 -2.18 8.18
C GLU A 44 11.80 -3.37 7.32
N GLU A 45 10.63 -3.94 7.58
CA GLU A 45 10.13 -5.04 6.77
C GLU A 45 9.91 -4.61 5.33
N MET A 46 9.41 -3.39 5.12
CA MET A 46 9.20 -2.87 3.79
C MET A 46 10.51 -2.76 3.01
N LEU A 47 11.55 -2.27 3.68
CA LEU A 47 12.85 -2.14 3.02
C LEU A 47 13.48 -3.50 2.74
N ARG A 48 13.26 -4.46 3.62
CA ARG A 48 13.85 -5.78 3.47
C ARG A 48 13.10 -6.64 2.44
N LEU A 49 11.79 -6.64 2.51
CA LEU A 49 10.97 -7.53 1.69
C LEU A 49 10.61 -6.93 0.34
N LYS A 50 10.59 -5.62 0.24
CA LYS A 50 10.23 -4.89 -0.99
C LYS A 50 8.94 -5.42 -1.60
N PRO A 51 7.84 -5.37 -0.83
CA PRO A 51 6.56 -5.86 -1.35
C PRO A 51 6.05 -4.97 -2.47
N SER A 52 5.12 -5.50 -3.26
CA SER A 52 4.50 -4.69 -4.30
C SER A 52 3.54 -3.66 -3.73
N SER A 53 3.01 -3.89 -2.52
CA SER A 53 2.05 -2.97 -1.93
C SER A 53 2.04 -3.10 -0.41
N ALA A 54 1.42 -2.12 0.24
CA ALA A 54 1.30 -2.11 1.69
C ALA A 54 -0.02 -1.47 2.08
N ILE A 55 -0.63 -1.98 3.15
CA ILE A 55 -1.82 -1.37 3.74
C ILE A 55 -1.43 -0.81 5.08
N ILE A 56 -1.70 0.47 5.30
CA ILE A 56 -1.32 1.18 6.52
C ILE A 56 -2.58 1.77 7.12
N THR A 57 -2.95 1.29 8.31
CA THR A 57 -4.19 1.76 8.93
C THR A 57 -4.00 3.10 9.59
N LEU A 58 -5.01 3.95 9.44
CA LEU A 58 -5.08 5.26 10.09
C LEU A 58 -5.96 5.10 11.32
N GLY A 59 -5.40 4.68 12.40
CA GLY A 59 -6.15 4.47 13.62
C GLY A 59 -5.79 5.50 14.68
N ALA A 60 -5.59 5.03 15.89
CA ALA A 60 -5.25 5.90 17.01
C ALA A 60 -3.97 6.70 16.76
N ASN A 61 -3.07 6.17 15.93
CA ASN A 61 -1.80 6.81 15.64
C ASN A 61 -1.75 7.31 14.20
N ALA A 62 -2.78 8.06 13.79
CA ALA A 62 -2.90 8.51 12.40
C ALA A 62 -1.71 9.36 11.95
N GLU A 63 -1.19 10.23 12.84
CA GLU A 63 -0.05 11.06 12.47
C GLU A 63 1.18 10.20 12.16
N GLN A 64 1.42 9.20 12.98
CA GLN A 64 2.54 8.31 12.77
C GLN A 64 2.37 7.51 11.48
N ALA A 65 1.15 7.07 11.21
CA ALA A 65 0.85 6.33 9.99
C ALA A 65 1.07 7.21 8.75
N ILE A 66 0.64 8.46 8.80
CA ILE A 66 0.81 9.38 7.67
C ILE A 66 2.30 9.68 7.45
N MET A 67 3.06 9.84 8.52
CA MET A 67 4.51 10.04 8.40
C MET A 67 5.18 8.82 7.77
N LEU A 68 4.74 7.63 8.15
CA LEU A 68 5.27 6.42 7.55
C LEU A 68 4.96 6.34 6.06
N ILE A 69 3.73 6.70 5.68
CA ILE A 69 3.36 6.72 4.26
C ILE A 69 4.26 7.68 3.50
N LYS A 70 4.49 8.87 4.05
CA LYS A 70 5.32 9.86 3.38
C LYS A 70 6.75 9.36 3.20
N ARG A 71 7.28 8.73 4.22
CA ARG A 71 8.63 8.19 4.20
C ARG A 71 8.77 7.08 3.17
N LEU A 72 7.80 6.15 3.16
CA LEU A 72 7.82 5.05 2.20
C LEU A 72 7.61 5.52 0.77
N ALA A 73 6.78 6.55 0.59
CA ALA A 73 6.57 7.09 -0.76
C ALA A 73 7.86 7.62 -1.36
N LEU A 74 8.74 8.16 -0.52
CA LEU A 74 10.03 8.66 -0.98
C LEU A 74 11.04 7.54 -1.22
N GLU A 75 11.02 6.53 -0.37
CA GLU A 75 12.04 5.49 -0.40
C GLU A 75 11.63 4.26 -1.20
N CYS A 76 10.33 4.03 -1.36
CA CYS A 76 9.82 2.88 -2.09
C CYS A 76 8.78 3.34 -3.11
N PRO A 77 9.17 4.13 -4.09
CA PRO A 77 8.19 4.71 -5.01
C PRO A 77 7.48 3.69 -5.89
N ALA A 78 8.04 2.50 -6.04
CA ALA A 78 7.40 1.44 -6.81
C ALA A 78 6.38 0.65 -6.02
N THR A 79 6.29 0.88 -4.70
CA THR A 79 5.35 0.19 -3.85
C THR A 79 4.03 0.96 -3.81
N ALA A 80 2.92 0.27 -4.03
CA ALA A 80 1.60 0.89 -3.94
C ALA A 80 1.19 0.96 -2.47
N LEU A 81 1.09 2.17 -1.95
CA LEU A 81 0.71 2.39 -0.55
C LEU A 81 -0.80 2.63 -0.48
N ILE A 82 -1.46 1.90 0.40
CA ILE A 82 -2.91 2.00 0.59
C ILE A 82 -3.17 2.34 2.04
N SER A 83 -3.87 3.45 2.29
CA SER A 83 -4.29 3.77 3.64
C SER A 83 -5.63 3.11 3.92
N ALA A 84 -5.91 2.83 5.18
CA ALA A 84 -7.16 2.18 5.56
C ALA A 84 -7.64 2.71 6.90
N GLY A 85 -8.95 2.76 7.09
CA GLY A 85 -9.49 3.23 8.36
C GLY A 85 -11.00 3.16 8.43
N HIS A 86 -11.52 3.17 9.66
CA HIS A 86 -12.96 3.25 9.91
C HIS A 86 -13.38 4.70 9.79
N GLU A 87 -14.39 4.98 9.01
CA GLU A 87 -15.02 6.30 8.92
C GLU A 87 -14.11 7.45 9.32
N THR A 88 -12.90 7.42 8.82
CA THR A 88 -11.91 8.43 9.13
C THR A 88 -12.37 9.77 8.58
N SER A 89 -12.02 10.85 9.26
CA SER A 89 -12.41 12.16 8.76
C SER A 89 -11.85 12.38 7.35
N PRO A 90 -12.59 13.12 6.51
CA PRO A 90 -12.08 13.41 5.16
C PRO A 90 -10.71 14.06 5.17
N ASP A 91 -10.42 14.83 6.21
CA ASP A 91 -9.11 15.48 6.34
C ASP A 91 -7.99 14.45 6.44
N LEU A 92 -8.15 13.43 7.28
CA LEU A 92 -7.13 12.40 7.44
C LEU A 92 -6.95 11.58 6.16
N ILE A 93 -8.05 11.26 5.50
CA ILE A 93 -7.98 10.53 4.24
C ILE A 93 -7.19 11.35 3.22
N LEU A 94 -7.53 12.62 3.09
CA LEU A 94 -6.85 13.49 2.13
C LEU A 94 -5.38 13.64 2.46
N ARG A 95 -5.06 13.78 3.74
CA ARG A 95 -3.67 13.90 4.16
C ARG A 95 -2.87 12.64 3.82
N SER A 96 -3.49 11.46 3.98
CA SER A 96 -2.80 10.22 3.64
C SER A 96 -2.54 10.13 2.14
N LEU A 97 -3.49 10.57 1.33
CA LEU A 97 -3.32 10.55 -0.11
C LEU A 97 -2.24 11.55 -0.55
N ARG A 98 -2.21 12.71 0.07
CA ARG A 98 -1.17 13.70 -0.23
C ARG A 98 0.21 13.24 0.22
N ALA A 99 0.26 12.43 1.26
CA ALA A 99 1.54 11.90 1.74
C ALA A 99 2.10 10.84 0.79
N GLY A 100 1.26 10.23 -0.04
CA GLY A 100 1.74 9.27 -1.02
C GLY A 100 0.91 8.00 -1.13
N ALA A 101 -0.16 7.87 -0.34
CA ALA A 101 -1.03 6.72 -0.50
C ALA A 101 -1.75 6.83 -1.83
N ARG A 102 -1.84 5.71 -2.53
CA ARG A 102 -2.48 5.70 -3.83
C ARG A 102 -3.97 5.44 -3.75
N ASP A 103 -4.41 4.88 -2.64
CA ASP A 103 -5.80 4.52 -2.49
C ASP A 103 -6.15 4.48 -1.01
N PHE A 104 -7.43 4.47 -0.71
CA PHE A 104 -7.93 4.36 0.64
C PHE A 104 -8.92 3.21 0.71
N LEU A 105 -8.76 2.34 1.71
CA LEU A 105 -9.65 1.21 1.93
C LEU A 105 -10.44 1.46 3.19
N ARG A 106 -11.76 1.51 3.06
CA ARG A 106 -12.63 1.74 4.21
C ARG A 106 -12.78 0.47 5.02
N LEU A 107 -12.74 0.61 6.32
CA LEU A 107 -12.99 -0.48 7.25
C LEU A 107 -14.35 -0.26 7.92
N PRO A 108 -15.12 -1.30 8.22
CA PRO A 108 -14.85 -2.70 7.89
C PRO A 108 -14.86 -2.93 6.40
N ILE A 109 -14.09 -3.92 5.98
CA ILE A 109 -13.85 -4.17 4.56
C ILE A 109 -15.12 -4.66 3.86
N ILE A 110 -15.41 -4.03 2.73
CA ILE A 110 -16.47 -4.47 1.84
C ILE A 110 -15.79 -5.13 0.64
N GLY A 111 -16.18 -6.37 0.33
CA GLY A 111 -15.47 -7.15 -0.67
C GLY A 111 -15.33 -6.49 -2.04
N ASP A 112 -16.39 -5.82 -2.50
CA ASP A 112 -16.34 -5.17 -3.80
C ASP A 112 -15.37 -3.98 -3.80
N GLU A 113 -15.29 -3.25 -2.69
CA GLU A 113 -14.34 -2.15 -2.58
C GLU A 113 -12.92 -2.65 -2.56
N LEU A 114 -12.68 -3.74 -1.83
CA LEU A 114 -11.35 -4.32 -1.78
C LEU A 114 -10.93 -4.80 -3.16
N LYS A 115 -11.82 -5.46 -3.87
CA LYS A 115 -11.51 -5.93 -5.21
C LYS A 115 -11.11 -4.77 -6.12
N THR A 116 -11.84 -3.66 -6.04
CA THR A 116 -11.52 -2.49 -6.85
C THR A 116 -10.14 -1.95 -6.51
N VAL A 117 -9.82 -1.88 -5.21
CA VAL A 117 -8.50 -1.41 -4.79
C VAL A 117 -7.41 -2.36 -5.29
N LEU A 118 -7.64 -3.67 -5.19
CA LEU A 118 -6.66 -4.64 -5.66
C LEU A 118 -6.47 -4.58 -7.17
N ASP A 119 -7.53 -4.33 -7.91
CA ASP A 119 -7.42 -4.17 -9.37
C ASP A 119 -6.55 -2.96 -9.71
N ARG A 120 -6.77 -1.83 -9.03
CA ARG A 120 -5.97 -0.64 -9.26
C ARG A 120 -4.52 -0.86 -8.84
N THR A 121 -4.30 -1.58 -7.75
CA THR A 121 -2.96 -1.91 -7.29
C THR A 121 -2.24 -2.77 -8.31
N SER A 122 -2.94 -3.75 -8.86
CA SER A 122 -2.36 -4.64 -9.87
C SER A 122 -1.94 -3.85 -11.11
N GLU A 123 -2.77 -2.90 -11.54
CA GLU A 123 -2.45 -2.08 -12.69
C GLU A 123 -1.23 -1.20 -12.42
N PHE A 124 -1.15 -0.62 -11.25
CA PHE A 124 -0.01 0.20 -10.89
C PHE A 124 1.28 -0.63 -10.89
N CYS A 125 1.24 -1.81 -10.28
CA CYS A 125 2.43 -2.65 -10.19
C CYS A 125 2.85 -3.16 -11.55
N ALA A 126 1.91 -3.47 -12.43
CA ALA A 126 2.22 -3.90 -13.78
C ALA A 126 2.92 -2.77 -14.55
N GLY A 127 2.47 -1.54 -14.37
CA GLY A 127 3.10 -0.40 -15.00
C GLY A 127 4.53 -0.19 -14.53
N GLN A 128 4.78 -0.38 -13.24
CA GLN A 128 6.12 -0.21 -12.70
C GLN A 128 7.07 -1.27 -13.24
N VAL A 129 6.58 -2.49 -13.39
CA VAL A 129 7.42 -3.57 -13.91
C VAL A 129 7.72 -3.36 -15.40
N ALA A 130 6.74 -2.94 -16.16
CA ALA A 130 6.91 -2.81 -17.60
C ALA A 130 7.80 -1.63 -18.00
N ALA A 131 7.67 -0.51 -17.30
CA ALA A 131 8.34 0.72 -17.71
C ALA A 131 9.85 0.61 -17.81
N PRO A 132 10.56 0.08 -16.82
CA PRO A 132 12.02 0.08 -16.91
C PRO A 132 12.57 -0.86 -17.99
N LYS A 133 11.79 -1.80 -18.42
CA LYS A 133 12.30 -2.76 -19.41
C LYS A 133 12.34 -2.24 -20.81
N LYS A 134 11.57 -1.23 -21.03
CA LYS A 134 11.50 -0.72 -22.34
C LYS A 134 12.68 0.01 -22.74
N ARG A 135 13.27 0.28 -22.26
CA ARG A 135 14.10 0.99 -22.75
C ARG A 135 14.98 1.56 -22.29
N GLY A 136 14.96 1.39 -21.92
CA GLY A 136 15.90 2.01 -21.47
C GLY A 136 15.84 3.45 -21.61
N LYS A 137 15.40 4.19 -21.79
CA LYS A 137 15.32 5.38 -21.83
C LYS A 137 14.68 6.25 -21.16
N MET A 138 14.38 6.40 -21.10
CA MET A 138 13.82 6.86 -20.51
C MET A 138 13.73 7.80 -20.00
N ILE A 139 13.51 8.08 -19.99
CA ILE A 139 13.42 8.58 -19.58
C ILE A 139 13.33 9.37 -19.10
N ALA A 140 13.20 9.66 -19.06
CA ALA A 140 13.14 9.92 -18.63
C ALA A 140 12.85 10.67 -18.23
N VAL A 141 12.52 10.79 -18.36
CA VAL A 141 12.29 10.95 -18.11
C VAL A 141 12.03 11.48 -17.58
N PHE A 142 11.94 11.56 -17.67
CA PHE A 142 11.76 11.44 -17.35
C PHE A 142 11.90 12.06 -17.00
N SER A 143 11.96 12.31 -17.13
CA SER A 143 12.17 12.34 -16.99
C SER A 143 12.35 12.98 -16.83
N SER A 144 12.41 13.25 -16.95
CA SER A 144 12.66 13.35 -16.98
C SER A 144 12.88 13.87 -16.95
N LYS A 145 12.89 14.12 -17.01
CA LYS A 145 13.12 14.10 -17.14
C LYS A 145 13.27 14.36 -17.01
N GLY A 146 13.16 14.51 -16.91
CA GLY A 146 13.30 14.10 -16.86
C GLY A 146 13.27 14.13 -16.82
#